data_64e7e9ad1979d21419c0f78f6006bf67
#
_entry.id   64e7e9ad1979d21419c0f78f6006bf67
#
_cell.length_a   1.000
_cell.length_b   1.000
_cell.length_c   1.000
_cell.angle_alpha   90.00
_cell.angle_beta   90.00
_cell.angle_gamma   90.00
#
_symmetry.space_group_name_H-M   'P 1'
#
loop_
_entity.id
_entity.type
_entity.pdbx_description
1 polymer ?
#
loop_
_entity_poly.entity_id
_entity_poly.type
_entity_poly.pdbx_seq_one_letter_code
_entity_poly.pdbx_strand_id
1 'polypeptide(L)'
;MNRKQIRERVETALQDKDNRHWTDAEINQYIDDALVEFTRLSKYPQVEGSATNPGGTTPLGEATQTGTLTIDGKTATITFSGVHSYSANDVVVVSGGAPTEYNGAFPILVPSTTTLTYNVGFGDAVTDSSVSVFRIGPTY
;
A
#
# COMPACT_ATOMS: atom_id res chain seq x y z
N MET A 1 25.02 9.58 -10.95
CA MET A 1 26.29 9.16 -11.61
C MET A 1 25.95 8.25 -12.77
N ASN A 2 26.43 8.58 -13.97
CA ASN A 2 26.16 7.74 -15.15
C ASN A 2 27.35 6.80 -15.41
N ARG A 3 27.17 5.81 -16.30
CA ARG A 3 28.20 4.79 -16.63
C ARG A 3 29.52 5.40 -17.08
N LYS A 4 29.49 6.49 -17.86
CA LYS A 4 30.67 7.20 -18.32
C LYS A 4 31.49 7.75 -17.14
N GLN A 5 30.85 8.37 -16.19
CA GLN A 5 31.52 8.90 -14.99
C GLN A 5 32.14 7.80 -14.12
N ILE A 6 31.50 6.63 -14.04
CA ILE A 6 32.05 5.46 -13.34
C ILE A 6 33.31 4.98 -14.05
N ARG A 7 33.24 4.85 -15.39
CA ARG A 7 34.40 4.43 -16.20
C ARG A 7 35.61 5.38 -16.03
N GLU A 8 35.40 6.70 -16.18
CA GLU A 8 36.43 7.72 -16.01
C GLU A 8 37.08 7.67 -14.62
N ARG A 9 36.32 7.34 -13.57
CA ARG A 9 36.90 7.13 -12.24
C ARG A 9 37.72 5.87 -12.14
N VAL A 10 37.29 4.77 -12.75
CA VAL A 10 38.02 3.52 -12.80
C VAL A 10 39.33 3.69 -13.59
N GLU A 11 39.32 4.32 -14.76
CA GLU A 11 40.49 4.65 -15.56
C GLU A 11 41.49 5.51 -14.78
N THR A 12 40.98 6.47 -14.01
CA THR A 12 41.79 7.32 -13.14
C THR A 12 42.41 6.51 -12.00
N ALA A 13 41.67 5.61 -11.39
CA ALA A 13 42.15 4.76 -10.30
C ALA A 13 43.19 3.73 -10.78
N LEU A 14 43.01 3.22 -12.00
CA LEU A 14 43.95 2.29 -12.64
C LEU A 14 45.16 3.00 -13.27
N GLN A 15 45.13 4.34 -13.34
CA GLN A 15 46.16 5.16 -14.01
C GLN A 15 46.32 4.81 -15.49
N ASP A 16 45.27 4.34 -16.14
CA ASP A 16 45.26 3.88 -17.54
C ASP A 16 44.34 4.74 -18.41
N LYS A 17 44.57 6.06 -18.41
CA LYS A 17 43.75 7.02 -19.17
C LYS A 17 43.84 6.84 -20.70
N ASP A 18 44.86 6.14 -21.17
CA ASP A 18 45.13 5.96 -22.59
C ASP A 18 44.75 4.56 -23.09
N ASN A 19 44.00 3.79 -22.31
CA ASN A 19 43.55 2.42 -22.61
C ASN A 19 44.69 1.48 -23.05
N ARG A 20 45.87 1.61 -22.40
CA ARG A 20 47.04 0.82 -22.76
C ARG A 20 47.00 -0.60 -22.22
N HIS A 21 46.32 -0.79 -21.09
CA HIS A 21 46.23 -2.10 -20.41
C HIS A 21 44.80 -2.63 -20.40
N TRP A 22 43.83 -1.74 -20.34
CA TRP A 22 42.42 -2.09 -20.26
C TRP A 22 41.61 -1.34 -21.33
N THR A 23 40.89 -2.07 -22.16
CA THR A 23 40.02 -1.48 -23.16
C THR A 23 38.71 -0.97 -22.50
N ASP A 24 38.07 0.01 -23.10
CA ASP A 24 36.76 0.49 -22.68
C ASP A 24 35.71 -0.63 -22.55
N ALA A 25 35.80 -1.64 -23.43
CA ALA A 25 34.89 -2.79 -23.43
C ALA A 25 35.13 -3.66 -22.18
N GLU A 26 36.36 -3.91 -21.81
CA GLU A 26 36.70 -4.69 -20.60
C GLU A 26 36.29 -3.97 -19.32
N ILE A 27 36.56 -2.67 -19.23
CA ILE A 27 36.15 -1.85 -18.08
C ILE A 27 34.62 -1.84 -17.96
N ASN A 28 33.92 -1.69 -19.06
CA ASN A 28 32.46 -1.72 -19.05
C ASN A 28 31.90 -3.09 -18.62
N GLN A 29 32.56 -4.18 -19.05
CA GLN A 29 32.16 -5.52 -18.63
C GLN A 29 32.34 -5.71 -17.12
N TYR A 30 33.44 -5.28 -16.55
CA TYR A 30 33.67 -5.35 -15.11
C TYR A 30 32.67 -4.48 -14.31
N ILE A 31 32.31 -3.32 -14.85
CA ILE A 31 31.26 -2.48 -14.25
C ILE A 31 29.93 -3.21 -14.25
N ASP A 32 29.56 -3.85 -15.35
CA ASP A 32 28.31 -4.62 -15.46
C ASP A 32 28.30 -5.81 -14.49
N ASP A 33 29.38 -6.56 -14.41
CA ASP A 33 29.51 -7.69 -13.47
C ASP A 33 29.42 -7.22 -12.01
N ALA A 34 30.05 -6.10 -11.67
CA ALA A 34 29.97 -5.52 -10.35
C ALA A 34 28.56 -5.04 -10.00
N LEU A 35 27.84 -4.46 -10.96
CA LEU A 35 26.44 -4.04 -10.77
C LEU A 35 25.50 -5.23 -10.57
N VAL A 36 25.69 -6.31 -11.33
CA VAL A 36 24.94 -7.56 -11.16
C VAL A 36 25.18 -8.15 -9.78
N GLU A 37 26.44 -8.23 -9.35
CA GLU A 37 26.79 -8.75 -8.03
C GLU A 37 26.26 -7.86 -6.91
N PHE A 38 26.35 -6.53 -7.06
CA PHE A 38 25.78 -5.59 -6.10
C PHE A 38 24.29 -5.77 -5.96
N THR A 39 23.56 -5.91 -7.08
CA THR A 39 22.11 -6.15 -7.08
C THR A 39 21.78 -7.46 -6.39
N ARG A 40 22.56 -8.51 -6.61
CA ARG A 40 22.39 -9.81 -5.98
C ARG A 40 22.62 -9.77 -4.47
N LEU A 41 23.66 -9.07 -4.02
CA LEU A 41 24.01 -8.96 -2.60
C LEU A 41 23.10 -8.01 -1.84
N SER A 42 22.71 -6.89 -2.45
CA SER A 42 21.86 -5.91 -1.82
C SER A 42 20.39 -6.37 -1.68
N LYS A 43 20.01 -7.41 -2.41
CA LYS A 43 18.61 -7.90 -2.48
C LYS A 43 17.59 -6.80 -2.82
N TYR A 44 18.06 -5.71 -3.40
CA TYR A 44 17.17 -4.72 -3.97
C TYR A 44 16.92 -5.08 -5.44
N PRO A 45 15.80 -5.70 -5.77
CA PRO A 45 15.39 -5.79 -7.16
C PRO A 45 15.15 -4.35 -7.62
N GLN A 46 15.96 -3.86 -8.51
CA GLN A 46 15.60 -2.67 -9.27
C GLN A 46 14.50 -3.10 -10.24
N VAL A 47 13.29 -3.07 -9.75
CA VAL A 47 12.12 -3.18 -10.61
C VAL A 47 11.89 -1.80 -11.19
N GLU A 48 12.48 -1.52 -12.32
CA GLU A 48 11.97 -0.49 -13.21
C GLU A 48 10.66 -1.03 -13.78
N GLY A 49 9.61 -0.79 -13.09
CA GLY A 49 8.28 -1.15 -13.53
C GLY A 49 7.29 -0.55 -12.55
N SER A 50 6.20 -0.04 -13.06
CA SER A 50 5.04 0.21 -12.23
C SER A 50 4.85 -1.04 -11.37
N ALA A 51 4.85 -0.88 -10.06
CA ALA A 51 4.53 -1.94 -9.13
C ALA A 51 3.09 -2.36 -9.39
N THR A 52 2.91 -3.18 -10.39
CA THR A 52 1.71 -3.98 -10.51
C THR A 52 1.88 -5.04 -9.43
N ASN A 53 1.13 -4.93 -8.39
CA ASN A 53 1.05 -5.99 -7.38
C ASN A 53 0.71 -7.31 -8.10
N PRO A 54 1.65 -8.26 -8.26
CA PRO A 54 1.39 -9.46 -9.05
C PRO A 54 0.42 -10.43 -8.38
N GLY A 55 -0.05 -10.14 -7.21
CA GLY A 55 -0.96 -10.99 -6.45
C GLY A 55 -2.31 -10.36 -6.18
N GLY A 56 -2.55 -9.17 -6.58
CA GLY A 56 -3.80 -8.56 -6.20
C GLY A 56 -4.10 -7.27 -6.93
N THR A 57 -5.21 -7.29 -7.56
CA THR A 57 -6.00 -6.14 -7.88
C THR A 57 -6.52 -5.42 -6.62
N THR A 58 -6.06 -5.84 -5.45
CA THR A 58 -6.38 -5.17 -4.20
C THR A 58 -5.23 -4.25 -3.85
N PRO A 59 -5.41 -2.94 -4.02
CA PRO A 59 -4.62 -1.96 -3.27
C PRO A 59 -4.65 -2.38 -1.80
N LEU A 60 -3.63 -2.07 -1.04
CA LEU A 60 -3.70 -2.10 0.42
C LEU A 60 -4.90 -1.24 0.85
N GLY A 61 -6.05 -1.87 1.05
CA GLY A 61 -7.34 -1.26 1.19
C GLY A 61 -8.28 -1.70 0.06
N GLU A 62 -9.36 -2.36 0.40
CA GLU A 62 -10.44 -2.62 -0.54
C GLU A 62 -11.00 -1.32 -1.09
N ALA A 63 -11.62 -1.40 -2.26
CA ALA A 63 -12.34 -0.29 -2.83
C ALA A 63 -13.29 0.30 -1.78
N THR A 64 -13.24 1.61 -1.62
CA THR A 64 -14.15 2.33 -0.72
C THR A 64 -15.59 2.01 -1.10
N GLN A 65 -16.35 1.53 -0.13
CA GLN A 65 -17.79 1.29 -0.28
C GLN A 65 -18.57 2.37 0.44
N THR A 66 -19.68 2.77 -0.15
CA THR A 66 -20.58 3.76 0.45
C THR A 66 -21.77 3.05 1.07
N GLY A 67 -22.09 3.40 2.29
CA GLY A 67 -23.24 2.85 3.03
C GLY A 67 -24.00 3.94 3.80
N THR A 68 -25.12 3.55 4.37
CA THR A 68 -25.92 4.41 5.24
C THR A 68 -25.63 4.08 6.69
N LEU A 69 -25.22 5.07 7.46
CA LEU A 69 -24.94 4.97 8.88
C LEU A 69 -26.21 5.20 9.69
N THR A 70 -26.48 4.27 10.59
CA THR A 70 -27.54 4.39 11.61
C THR A 70 -26.94 4.11 12.98
N ILE A 71 -27.26 4.91 13.98
CA ILE A 71 -26.78 4.75 15.34
C ILE A 71 -27.92 4.51 16.29
N ASP A 72 -27.81 3.45 17.07
CA ASP A 72 -28.73 3.11 18.14
C ASP A 72 -27.93 2.87 19.43
N GLY A 73 -28.01 3.83 20.33
CA GLY A 73 -27.24 3.80 21.56
C GLY A 73 -25.73 3.79 21.31
N LYS A 74 -25.07 2.68 21.65
CA LYS A 74 -23.61 2.53 21.50
C LYS A 74 -23.20 1.80 20.23
N THR A 75 -24.16 1.38 19.43
CA THR A 75 -23.91 0.58 18.24
C THR A 75 -24.18 1.38 16.99
N ALA A 76 -23.16 1.51 16.17
CA ALA A 76 -23.27 2.04 14.83
C ALA A 76 -23.48 0.89 13.84
N THR A 77 -24.45 1.03 12.96
CA THR A 77 -24.75 0.07 11.90
C THR A 77 -24.59 0.76 10.55
N ILE A 78 -23.81 0.16 9.66
CA ILE A 78 -23.70 0.62 8.28
C ILE A 78 -24.39 -0.39 7.38
N THR A 79 -25.31 0.09 6.57
CA THR A 79 -26.05 -0.70 5.60
C THR A 79 -25.61 -0.32 4.20
N PHE A 80 -25.15 -1.31 3.45
CA PHE A 80 -24.74 -1.15 2.05
C PHE A 80 -25.88 -1.52 1.10
N SER A 81 -25.90 -0.93 -0.07
CA SER A 81 -26.87 -1.25 -1.13
C SER A 81 -26.59 -2.61 -1.80
N GLY A 82 -25.40 -3.18 -1.60
CA GLY A 82 -24.99 -4.45 -2.15
C GLY A 82 -24.19 -5.28 -1.15
N VAL A 83 -23.80 -6.46 -1.57
CA VAL A 83 -22.99 -7.38 -0.75
C VAL A 83 -21.59 -6.79 -0.55
N HIS A 84 -21.11 -6.81 0.68
CA HIS A 84 -19.75 -6.44 1.03
C HIS A 84 -18.85 -7.69 1.23
N SER A 85 -17.53 -7.50 1.22
CA SER A 85 -16.54 -8.55 1.41
C SER A 85 -15.83 -8.48 2.77
N TYR A 86 -16.34 -7.66 3.70
CA TYR A 86 -15.77 -7.54 5.04
C TYR A 86 -16.02 -8.80 5.88
N SER A 87 -15.09 -9.10 6.77
CA SER A 87 -15.17 -10.19 7.73
C SER A 87 -15.24 -9.66 9.16
N ALA A 88 -15.78 -10.45 10.06
CA ALA A 88 -15.80 -10.10 11.48
C ALA A 88 -14.36 -9.92 12.01
N ASN A 89 -14.17 -8.89 12.82
CA ASN A 89 -12.89 -8.43 13.36
C ASN A 89 -11.96 -7.73 12.35
N ASP A 90 -12.39 -7.49 11.12
CA ASP A 90 -11.68 -6.56 10.25
C ASP A 90 -11.68 -5.17 10.88
N VAL A 91 -10.63 -4.39 10.62
CA VAL A 91 -10.60 -2.98 10.98
C VAL A 91 -10.90 -2.15 9.74
N VAL A 92 -11.95 -1.35 9.85
CA VAL A 92 -12.38 -0.45 8.77
C VAL A 92 -12.23 1.00 9.20
N VAL A 93 -11.98 1.86 8.22
CA VAL A 93 -12.05 3.31 8.40
C VAL A 93 -13.39 3.80 7.87
N VAL A 94 -14.11 4.48 8.72
CA VAL A 94 -15.39 5.13 8.40
C VAL A 94 -15.14 6.64 8.28
N SER A 95 -15.65 7.25 7.23
CA SER A 95 -15.53 8.68 6.98
C SER A 95 -16.81 9.24 6.36
N GLY A 96 -17.04 10.54 6.55
CA GLY A 96 -18.20 11.22 6.00
C GLY A 96 -19.45 11.17 6.89
N GLY A 97 -19.40 10.46 8.02
CA GLY A 97 -20.49 10.45 8.99
C GLY A 97 -20.66 11.80 9.69
N ALA A 98 -21.88 12.15 10.00
CA ALA A 98 -22.20 13.31 10.81
C ALA A 98 -23.08 12.88 12.00
N PRO A 99 -22.73 13.27 13.24
CA PRO A 99 -21.51 13.99 13.63
C PRO A 99 -20.19 13.26 13.40
N THR A 100 -19.10 14.01 13.37
CA THR A 100 -17.75 13.51 12.98
C THR A 100 -17.14 12.53 13.98
N GLU A 101 -17.63 12.46 15.21
CA GLU A 101 -17.18 11.53 16.24
C GLU A 101 -17.44 10.05 15.90
N TYR A 102 -18.28 9.79 14.92
CA TYR A 102 -18.55 8.43 14.42
C TYR A 102 -17.59 7.99 13.30
N ASN A 103 -16.73 8.90 12.87
CA ASN A 103 -15.67 8.61 11.90
C ASN A 103 -14.41 8.12 12.60
N GLY A 104 -13.68 7.25 11.95
CA GLY A 104 -12.45 6.70 12.46
C GLY A 104 -12.23 5.25 12.08
N ALA A 105 -11.25 4.63 12.73
CA ALA A 105 -10.93 3.22 12.54
C ALA A 105 -11.57 2.38 13.65
N PHE A 106 -12.37 1.40 13.25
CA PHE A 106 -13.11 0.55 14.18
C PHE A 106 -13.01 -0.92 13.79
N PRO A 107 -12.86 -1.82 14.78
CA PRO A 107 -13.10 -3.24 14.55
C PRO A 107 -14.60 -3.47 14.36
N ILE A 108 -14.95 -4.29 13.40
CA ILE A 108 -16.34 -4.51 13.01
C ILE A 108 -16.84 -5.92 13.34
N LEU A 109 -18.15 -6.01 13.49
CA LEU A 109 -18.90 -7.25 13.42
C LEU A 109 -19.72 -7.25 12.12
N VAL A 110 -19.94 -8.43 11.56
CA VAL A 110 -20.66 -8.62 10.30
C VAL A 110 -21.93 -9.44 10.57
N PRO A 111 -23.04 -8.81 10.92
CA PRO A 111 -24.30 -9.51 11.16
C PRO A 111 -24.95 -10.04 9.90
N SER A 112 -24.68 -9.44 8.74
CA SER A 112 -25.17 -9.91 7.43
C SER A 112 -24.21 -9.55 6.30
N THR A 113 -24.50 -10.02 5.10
CA THR A 113 -23.71 -9.73 3.89
C THR A 113 -23.84 -8.29 3.40
N THR A 114 -24.78 -7.53 3.93
CA THR A 114 -25.05 -6.13 3.53
C THR A 114 -24.93 -5.16 4.68
N THR A 115 -24.66 -5.64 5.91
CA THR A 115 -24.55 -4.79 7.09
C THR A 115 -23.29 -5.10 7.88
N LEU A 116 -22.70 -4.06 8.44
CA LEU A 116 -21.65 -4.19 9.45
C LEU A 116 -22.00 -3.30 10.66
N THR A 117 -21.46 -3.67 11.81
CA THR A 117 -21.67 -2.93 13.05
C THR A 117 -20.35 -2.69 13.76
N TYR A 118 -20.25 -1.56 14.45
CA TYR A 118 -19.14 -1.24 15.33
C TYR A 118 -19.61 -0.48 16.57
N ASN A 119 -18.79 -0.49 17.62
CA ASN A 119 -19.10 0.18 18.87
C ASN A 119 -18.52 1.59 18.86
N VAL A 120 -19.34 2.58 19.14
CA VAL A 120 -18.93 3.99 19.22
C VAL A 120 -18.74 4.49 20.65
N GLY A 121 -19.01 3.64 21.64
CA GLY A 121 -18.85 3.99 23.06
C GLY A 121 -19.93 4.91 23.63
N PHE A 122 -20.38 5.85 22.87
CA PHE A 122 -21.49 6.77 23.15
C PHE A 122 -22.12 7.19 21.83
N GLY A 123 -23.35 7.59 21.85
CA GLY A 123 -23.98 8.06 20.63
C GLY A 123 -25.40 8.56 20.85
N ASP A 124 -25.70 9.68 20.23
CA ASP A 124 -27.07 10.08 20.01
C ASP A 124 -27.62 9.36 18.77
N ALA A 125 -28.89 9.02 18.76
CA ALA A 125 -29.48 8.34 17.62
C ALA A 125 -29.36 9.20 16.35
N VAL A 126 -28.60 8.70 15.38
CA VAL A 126 -28.44 9.31 14.07
C VAL A 126 -29.01 8.37 13.02
N THR A 127 -29.81 8.89 12.14
CA THR A 127 -30.35 8.18 10.99
C THR A 127 -29.94 8.89 9.71
N ASP A 128 -29.54 8.10 8.71
CA ASP A 128 -29.29 8.54 7.34
C ASP A 128 -28.09 9.45 7.09
N SER A 129 -26.95 9.12 7.67
CA SER A 129 -25.69 9.70 7.20
C SER A 129 -25.03 8.78 6.17
N SER A 130 -24.75 9.31 5.00
CA SER A 130 -23.96 8.59 3.98
C SER A 130 -22.50 8.57 4.40
N VAL A 131 -21.92 7.38 4.51
CA VAL A 131 -20.53 7.18 4.93
C VAL A 131 -19.77 6.38 3.90
N SER A 132 -18.47 6.63 3.83
CA SER A 132 -17.51 5.86 3.06
C SER A 132 -16.76 4.94 4.00
N VAL A 133 -16.61 3.68 3.60
CA VAL A 133 -15.96 2.63 4.40
C VAL A 133 -14.89 1.96 3.55
N PHE A 134 -13.70 1.79 4.12
CA PHE A 134 -12.67 0.96 3.51
C PHE A 134 -11.94 0.16 4.59
N ARG A 135 -11.45 -1.02 4.23
CA ARG A 135 -10.68 -1.89 5.12
C ARG A 135 -9.21 -1.49 5.12
N ILE A 136 -8.60 -1.39 6.31
CA ILE A 136 -7.17 -1.09 6.47
C ILE A 136 -6.32 -2.36 6.24
N GLY A 137 -6.91 -3.52 6.41
CA GLY A 137 -6.26 -4.82 6.29
C GLY A 137 -6.84 -5.82 7.28
N PRO A 138 -6.53 -7.11 7.13
CA PRO A 138 -6.94 -8.09 8.15
C PRO A 138 -6.21 -7.79 9.45
N THR A 139 -6.93 -7.85 10.55
CA THR A 139 -6.34 -7.90 11.88
C THR A 139 -5.69 -9.26 12.05
N TYR A 140 -4.40 -9.27 12.23
CA TYR A 140 -3.66 -10.48 12.61
C TYR A 140 -3.82 -10.75 14.10
#